data_e247690d2e97870fb8bba644264bb07e
#
_entry.id   e247690d2e97870fb8bba644264bb07e
#
_cell.length_a   1.000
_cell.length_b   1.000
_cell.length_c   1.000
_cell.angle_alpha   90.00
_cell.angle_beta   90.00
_cell.angle_gamma   90.00
#
_symmetry.space_group_name_H-M   'P 1'
#
loop_
_entity.id
_entity.type
_entity.pdbx_description
1 polymer ?
#
loop_
_entity_poly.entity_id
_entity_poly.type
_entity_poly.pdbx_seq_one_letter_code
_entity_poly.pdbx_strand_id
1 'polypeptide(L)'
;MHTLRKHANIQREDTELKLALIGALAAVLLAPAVHAGETLDRVNSTKVLKVATNAGWPPQSFLDDSNQLVGFDIDVANEIAKRLGATAEFDTPEWGVMTGGRWGGRWDVAVGSITPTKPRSEVLDFAGIYYYTPYVFAVHKDSTLTDPKELNGKRIGVETATTSEEYVNRSLVIDAPGVPPVEYWLEPGEVKTYADSMLPFDDLRLGDGVRVDAVISGEQTVLGAINNGYPIKILSGEYAFQEPLAIVADKGDAEWTSKLGETIAAMKADGTLSQLTTKWYGKDYSE
;
A
#
# COMPACT_ATOMS: atom_id res chain seq x y z
N MET A 1 -53.95 -2.18 -54.86
CA MET A 1 -53.65 -1.21 -53.76
C MET A 1 -53.00 -1.81 -52.53
N HIS A 2 -52.92 -3.15 -52.37
CA HIS A 2 -52.35 -3.79 -51.16
C HIS A 2 -50.82 -4.02 -51.20
N THR A 3 -50.23 -4.10 -52.38
CA THR A 3 -48.80 -4.42 -52.59
C THR A 3 -47.88 -3.24 -52.36
N LEU A 4 -48.31 -2.01 -52.62
CA LEU A 4 -47.48 -0.80 -52.46
C LEU A 4 -47.32 -0.37 -50.96
N ARG A 5 -48.28 -0.73 -50.09
CA ARG A 5 -48.16 -0.45 -48.65
C ARG A 5 -47.16 -1.35 -47.91
N LYS A 6 -46.95 -2.59 -48.36
CA LYS A 6 -45.97 -3.50 -47.77
C LYS A 6 -44.50 -3.09 -48.04
N HIS A 7 -44.23 -2.57 -49.24
CA HIS A 7 -42.85 -2.14 -49.59
C HIS A 7 -42.44 -0.85 -48.86
N ALA A 8 -43.39 0.07 -48.60
CA ALA A 8 -43.09 1.30 -47.87
C ALA A 8 -42.80 1.05 -46.38
N ASN A 9 -43.44 0.04 -45.74
CA ASN A 9 -43.17 -0.31 -44.35
C ASN A 9 -41.82 -1.02 -44.18
N ILE A 10 -41.42 -1.89 -45.08
CA ILE A 10 -40.13 -2.61 -45.01
C ILE A 10 -38.95 -1.61 -45.16
N GLN A 11 -39.05 -0.63 -46.06
CA GLN A 11 -38.02 0.39 -46.20
C GLN A 11 -37.90 1.35 -44.99
N ARG A 12 -39.01 1.56 -44.27
CA ARG A 12 -39.00 2.41 -43.09
C ARG A 12 -38.39 1.71 -41.87
N GLU A 13 -38.67 0.43 -41.68
CA GLU A 13 -38.06 -0.39 -40.64
C GLU A 13 -36.54 -0.57 -40.83
N ASP A 14 -36.09 -0.77 -42.10
CA ASP A 14 -34.64 -0.83 -42.41
C ASP A 14 -33.92 0.49 -42.17
N THR A 15 -34.58 1.63 -42.35
CA THR A 15 -33.99 2.96 -42.14
C THR A 15 -33.90 3.28 -40.63
N GLU A 16 -34.92 2.93 -39.88
CA GLU A 16 -34.94 3.09 -38.41
C GLU A 16 -33.92 2.18 -37.75
N LEU A 17 -33.73 0.94 -38.23
CA LEU A 17 -32.75 0.00 -37.73
C LEU A 17 -31.29 0.48 -38.02
N LYS A 18 -31.05 1.05 -39.19
CA LYS A 18 -29.75 1.61 -39.55
C LYS A 18 -29.42 2.88 -38.77
N LEU A 19 -30.38 3.73 -38.48
CA LEU A 19 -30.21 4.90 -37.64
C LEU A 19 -29.97 4.53 -36.17
N ALA A 20 -30.62 3.49 -35.65
CA ALA A 20 -30.42 2.95 -34.30
C ALA A 20 -29.01 2.31 -34.16
N LEU A 21 -28.53 1.60 -35.19
CA LEU A 21 -27.20 1.02 -35.21
C LEU A 21 -26.06 2.10 -35.30
N ILE A 22 -26.28 3.17 -36.04
CA ILE A 22 -25.32 4.31 -36.13
C ILE A 22 -25.31 5.08 -34.81
N GLY A 23 -26.46 5.25 -34.13
CA GLY A 23 -26.56 5.88 -32.82
C GLY A 23 -25.86 5.06 -31.72
N ALA A 24 -25.97 3.73 -31.76
CA ALA A 24 -25.29 2.85 -30.80
C ALA A 24 -23.77 2.79 -31.01
N LEU A 25 -23.29 2.90 -32.24
CA LEU A 25 -21.85 2.93 -32.55
C LEU A 25 -21.19 4.26 -32.17
N ALA A 26 -21.93 5.37 -32.19
CA ALA A 26 -21.43 6.68 -31.77
C ALA A 26 -21.35 6.84 -30.25
N ALA A 27 -22.17 6.10 -29.49
CA ALA A 27 -22.16 6.12 -28.02
C ALA A 27 -20.96 5.34 -27.42
N VAL A 28 -20.36 4.42 -28.16
CA VAL A 28 -19.19 3.64 -27.70
C VAL A 28 -17.88 4.45 -27.81
N LEU A 29 -17.86 5.57 -28.53
CA LEU A 29 -16.67 6.40 -28.75
C LEU A 29 -16.51 7.53 -27.72
N LEU A 30 -17.38 7.62 -26.72
CA LEU A 30 -17.32 8.60 -25.63
C LEU A 30 -16.93 7.96 -24.29
N ALA A 31 -16.22 6.83 -24.30
CA ALA A 31 -15.45 6.47 -23.12
C ALA A 31 -14.40 7.59 -22.94
N PRO A 32 -14.30 8.24 -21.75
CA PRO A 32 -13.25 9.18 -21.51
C PRO A 32 -11.93 8.42 -21.74
N ALA A 33 -11.21 8.85 -22.77
CA ALA A 33 -9.81 8.47 -22.90
C ALA A 33 -9.17 9.02 -21.61
N VAL A 34 -8.74 8.14 -20.70
CA VAL A 34 -7.83 8.52 -19.63
C VAL A 34 -6.61 9.05 -20.35
N HIS A 35 -6.41 10.36 -20.35
CA HIS A 35 -5.27 10.98 -21.01
C HIS A 35 -4.05 10.63 -20.16
N ALA A 36 -3.11 9.90 -20.76
CA ALA A 36 -1.78 9.75 -20.17
C ALA A 36 -1.23 11.16 -19.86
N GLY A 37 -0.79 11.38 -18.62
CA GLY A 37 -0.22 12.67 -18.19
C GLY A 37 -1.17 13.66 -17.51
N GLU A 38 -2.46 13.37 -17.40
CA GLU A 38 -3.43 14.29 -16.76
C GLU A 38 -3.04 14.63 -15.31
N THR A 39 -2.54 13.64 -14.55
CA THR A 39 -2.09 13.86 -13.16
C THR A 39 -0.85 14.75 -13.12
N LEU A 40 0.14 14.51 -13.98
CA LEU A 40 1.37 15.30 -14.04
C LEU A 40 1.07 16.76 -14.42
N ASP A 41 0.22 17.00 -15.41
CA ASP A 41 -0.19 18.32 -15.84
C ASP A 41 -0.94 19.06 -14.72
N ARG A 42 -1.81 18.37 -13.99
CA ARG A 42 -2.53 18.94 -12.86
C ARG A 42 -1.57 19.33 -11.74
N VAL A 43 -0.63 18.44 -11.34
CA VAL A 43 0.38 18.74 -10.31
C VAL A 43 1.25 19.91 -10.75
N ASN A 44 1.68 19.95 -12.01
CA ASN A 44 2.49 21.04 -12.56
C ASN A 44 1.76 22.38 -12.55
N SER A 45 0.45 22.39 -12.81
CA SER A 45 -0.36 23.63 -12.88
C SER A 45 -0.78 24.12 -11.49
N THR A 46 -1.23 23.22 -10.63
CA THR A 46 -1.74 23.57 -9.28
C THR A 46 -0.64 23.73 -8.24
N LYS A 47 0.52 23.14 -8.48
CA LYS A 47 1.61 23.03 -7.51
C LYS A 47 1.22 22.28 -6.21
N VAL A 48 0.25 21.39 -6.32
CA VAL A 48 -0.24 20.54 -5.23
C VAL A 48 -0.09 19.07 -5.60
N LEU A 49 0.54 18.30 -4.73
CA LEU A 49 0.59 16.84 -4.75
C LEU A 49 -0.36 16.32 -3.68
N LYS A 50 -1.45 15.67 -4.09
CA LYS A 50 -2.39 15.03 -3.17
C LYS A 50 -1.88 13.65 -2.77
N VAL A 51 -1.61 13.46 -1.50
CA VAL A 51 -0.98 12.26 -0.96
C VAL A 51 -1.94 11.51 -0.05
N ALA A 52 -2.20 10.24 -0.34
CA ALA A 52 -2.81 9.31 0.62
C ALA A 52 -1.73 8.67 1.48
N THR A 53 -1.95 8.60 2.79
CA THR A 53 -1.06 7.94 3.74
C THR A 53 -1.85 7.40 4.94
N ASN A 54 -1.18 6.79 5.92
CA ASN A 54 -1.80 6.35 7.18
C ASN A 54 -1.50 7.38 8.28
N ALA A 55 -2.31 7.44 9.35
CA ALA A 55 -2.08 8.33 10.50
C ALA A 55 -1.86 7.57 11.82
N GLY A 56 -1.87 6.25 11.80
CA GLY A 56 -1.78 5.41 12.99
C GLY A 56 -0.64 4.38 12.94
N TRP A 57 0.40 4.61 12.16
CA TRP A 57 1.49 3.65 11.98
C TRP A 57 2.88 4.25 12.26
N PRO A 58 3.25 4.45 13.54
CA PRO A 58 4.57 4.92 13.91
C PRO A 58 5.64 3.83 13.71
N PRO A 59 6.87 4.20 13.28
CA PRO A 59 7.35 5.52 12.97
C PRO A 59 7.18 5.93 11.48
N GLN A 60 6.41 5.17 10.68
CA GLN A 60 6.20 5.44 9.26
C GLN A 60 5.35 6.68 9.02
N SER A 61 4.13 6.73 9.59
CA SER A 61 3.20 7.85 9.47
C SER A 61 2.23 7.88 10.65
N PHE A 62 2.24 8.95 11.43
CA PHE A 62 1.45 9.06 12.65
C PHE A 62 1.23 10.51 13.07
N LEU A 63 0.29 10.74 13.98
CA LEU A 63 0.12 12.04 14.62
C LEU A 63 1.02 12.14 15.84
N ASP A 64 1.83 13.20 15.90
CA ASP A 64 2.63 13.51 17.08
C ASP A 64 1.80 14.12 18.23
N ASP A 65 2.44 14.42 19.37
CA ASP A 65 1.79 15.03 20.54
C ASP A 65 1.16 16.41 20.26
N SER A 66 1.57 17.05 19.15
CA SER A 66 1.01 18.32 18.67
C SER A 66 -0.08 18.13 17.63
N ASN A 67 -0.51 16.88 17.41
CA ASN A 67 -1.49 16.49 16.38
C ASN A 67 -1.03 16.86 14.95
N GLN A 68 0.28 16.84 14.71
CA GLN A 68 0.87 17.03 13.40
C GLN A 68 1.17 15.66 12.78
N LEU A 69 0.86 15.51 11.50
CA LEU A 69 1.19 14.29 10.75
C LEU A 69 2.69 14.28 10.46
N VAL A 70 3.38 13.28 10.98
CA VAL A 70 4.84 13.12 10.92
C VAL A 70 5.20 11.66 10.63
N GLY A 71 6.45 11.42 10.27
CA GLY A 71 6.96 10.07 10.04
C GLY A 71 7.82 9.96 8.79
N PHE A 72 8.39 8.78 8.59
CA PHE A 72 9.24 8.49 7.44
C PHE A 72 8.50 8.72 6.11
N ASP A 73 7.30 8.18 5.95
CA ASP A 73 6.50 8.31 4.73
C ASP A 73 6.10 9.75 4.46
N ILE A 74 5.89 10.54 5.53
CA ILE A 74 5.57 11.97 5.42
C ILE A 74 6.77 12.75 4.87
N ASP A 75 7.97 12.48 5.38
CA ASP A 75 9.19 13.11 4.89
C ASP A 75 9.49 12.71 3.44
N VAL A 76 9.27 11.44 3.08
CA VAL A 76 9.42 10.95 1.70
C VAL A 76 8.44 11.65 0.77
N ALA A 77 7.17 11.76 1.13
CA ALA A 77 6.16 12.43 0.32
C ALA A 77 6.45 13.93 0.14
N ASN A 78 6.90 14.60 1.19
CA ASN A 78 7.33 16.01 1.12
C ASN A 78 8.52 16.20 0.19
N GLU A 79 9.51 15.30 0.22
CA GLU A 79 10.66 15.38 -0.68
C GLU A 79 10.27 15.10 -2.13
N ILE A 80 9.35 14.16 -2.38
CA ILE A 80 8.77 13.94 -3.73
C ILE A 80 8.08 15.21 -4.22
N ALA A 81 7.20 15.80 -3.42
CA ALA A 81 6.49 17.02 -3.78
C ALA A 81 7.47 18.16 -4.11
N LYS A 82 8.49 18.36 -3.28
CA LYS A 82 9.54 19.35 -3.47
C LYS A 82 10.29 19.15 -4.79
N ARG A 83 10.66 17.92 -5.15
CA ARG A 83 11.33 17.60 -6.42
C ARG A 83 10.44 17.83 -7.64
N LEU A 84 9.14 17.69 -7.47
CA LEU A 84 8.14 18.03 -8.49
C LEU A 84 7.80 19.54 -8.53
N GLY A 85 8.40 20.37 -7.65
CA GLY A 85 8.09 21.79 -7.53
C GLY A 85 6.67 22.05 -7.03
N ALA A 86 6.15 21.18 -6.17
CA ALA A 86 4.83 21.20 -5.57
C ALA A 86 4.90 21.15 -4.03
N THR A 87 3.74 21.29 -3.38
CA THR A 87 3.54 21.09 -1.94
C THR A 87 2.66 19.86 -1.73
N ALA A 88 3.00 19.00 -0.77
CA ALA A 88 2.18 17.85 -0.42
C ALA A 88 0.96 18.28 0.40
N GLU A 89 -0.21 17.77 0.02
CA GLU A 89 -1.46 17.82 0.81
C GLU A 89 -1.83 16.38 1.17
N PHE A 90 -1.98 16.10 2.47
CA PHE A 90 -2.18 14.76 2.99
C PHE A 90 -3.64 14.48 3.30
N ASP A 91 -4.08 13.28 2.96
CA ASP A 91 -5.32 12.65 3.40
C ASP A 91 -4.99 11.29 4.01
N THR A 92 -5.75 10.86 5.02
CA THR A 92 -5.49 9.64 5.79
C THR A 92 -6.68 8.69 5.74
N PRO A 93 -6.95 8.08 4.56
CA PRO A 93 -8.03 7.13 4.41
C PRO A 93 -7.76 5.83 5.16
N GLU A 94 -8.81 5.03 5.33
CA GLU A 94 -8.68 3.65 5.76
C GLU A 94 -7.74 2.86 4.83
N TRP A 95 -6.93 1.95 5.40
CA TRP A 95 -5.92 1.17 4.68
C TRP A 95 -6.48 0.45 3.44
N GLY A 96 -7.61 -0.26 3.60
CA GLY A 96 -8.24 -0.99 2.50
C GLY A 96 -8.75 -0.07 1.37
N VAL A 97 -9.12 1.17 1.68
CA VAL A 97 -9.52 2.17 0.66
C VAL A 97 -8.31 2.65 -0.14
N MET A 98 -7.19 2.89 0.53
CA MET A 98 -5.95 3.29 -0.11
C MET A 98 -5.38 2.18 -1.01
N THR A 99 -5.29 0.95 -0.50
CA THR A 99 -4.70 -0.19 -1.22
C THR A 99 -5.64 -0.83 -2.24
N GLY A 100 -6.94 -0.51 -2.20
CA GLY A 100 -7.94 -1.01 -3.15
C GLY A 100 -7.94 -0.32 -4.50
N GLY A 101 -7.19 0.77 -4.68
CA GLY A 101 -7.14 1.54 -5.93
C GLY A 101 -8.47 2.22 -6.27
N ARG A 102 -8.61 2.63 -7.53
CA ARG A 102 -9.83 3.28 -8.04
C ARG A 102 -10.17 4.57 -7.29
N TRP A 103 -9.15 5.36 -7.03
CA TRP A 103 -9.26 6.59 -6.24
C TRP A 103 -10.07 7.69 -6.93
N GLY A 104 -10.17 7.64 -8.26
CA GLY A 104 -10.96 8.59 -9.04
C GLY A 104 -10.44 10.03 -8.92
N GLY A 105 -9.12 10.23 -8.84
CA GLY A 105 -8.48 11.55 -8.74
C GLY A 105 -8.58 12.21 -7.36
N ARG A 106 -9.01 11.48 -6.32
CA ARG A 106 -8.95 11.98 -4.93
C ARG A 106 -7.51 12.22 -4.50
N TRP A 107 -6.63 11.30 -4.82
CA TRP A 107 -5.19 11.35 -4.55
C TRP A 107 -4.42 11.12 -5.83
N ASP A 108 -3.19 11.61 -5.88
CA ASP A 108 -2.26 11.44 -7.00
C ASP A 108 -1.29 10.29 -6.74
N VAL A 109 -0.96 10.11 -5.48
CA VAL A 109 0.03 9.14 -5.01
C VAL A 109 -0.35 8.63 -3.63
N ALA A 110 -0.03 7.39 -3.33
CA ALA A 110 0.00 6.91 -1.96
C ALA A 110 1.44 6.62 -1.53
N VAL A 111 1.81 7.20 -0.39
CA VAL A 111 3.07 6.97 0.32
C VAL A 111 2.71 6.46 1.69
N GLY A 112 2.75 5.15 1.87
CA GLY A 112 2.26 4.46 3.05
C GLY A 112 2.81 3.04 3.16
N SER A 113 4.05 2.84 2.71
CA SER A 113 4.77 1.57 2.83
C SER A 113 3.97 0.39 2.25
N ILE A 114 3.59 0.52 0.96
CA ILE A 114 2.70 -0.44 0.30
C ILE A 114 3.52 -1.52 -0.41
N THR A 115 3.36 -2.77 0.01
CA THR A 115 4.00 -3.92 -0.64
C THR A 115 3.34 -4.22 -1.98
N PRO A 116 4.11 -4.42 -3.05
CA PRO A 116 3.58 -4.91 -4.32
C PRO A 116 3.19 -6.39 -4.18
N THR A 117 1.91 -6.62 -3.86
CA THR A 117 1.31 -7.95 -3.92
C THR A 117 0.56 -8.14 -5.22
N LYS A 118 0.38 -9.40 -5.62
CA LYS A 118 -0.34 -9.69 -6.87
C LYS A 118 -1.75 -9.06 -6.92
N PRO A 119 -2.59 -9.13 -5.88
CA PRO A 119 -3.90 -8.46 -5.91
C PRO A 119 -3.80 -6.94 -6.03
N ARG A 120 -2.82 -6.30 -5.36
CA ARG A 120 -2.62 -4.85 -5.45
C ARG A 120 -2.15 -4.41 -6.83
N SER A 121 -1.29 -5.21 -7.48
CA SER A 121 -0.81 -4.94 -8.85
C SER A 121 -1.93 -4.96 -9.91
N GLU A 122 -3.08 -5.53 -9.61
CA GLU A 122 -4.25 -5.50 -10.49
C GLU A 122 -4.95 -4.13 -10.49
N VAL A 123 -4.83 -3.34 -9.42
CA VAL A 123 -5.57 -2.09 -9.20
C VAL A 123 -4.69 -0.86 -8.97
N LEU A 124 -3.40 -1.03 -8.71
CA LEU A 124 -2.41 0.03 -8.49
C LEU A 124 -1.24 -0.12 -9.46
N ASP A 125 -0.60 1.00 -9.78
CA ASP A 125 0.68 1.04 -10.47
C ASP A 125 1.79 1.37 -9.45
N PHE A 126 2.80 0.50 -9.37
CA PHE A 126 3.93 0.61 -8.47
C PHE A 126 5.04 1.43 -9.13
N ALA A 127 5.26 2.66 -8.65
CA ALA A 127 6.23 3.58 -9.22
C ALA A 127 7.68 3.19 -8.89
N GLY A 128 7.91 2.67 -7.68
CA GLY A 128 9.24 2.19 -7.29
C GLY A 128 9.32 1.79 -5.83
N ILE A 129 10.24 0.86 -5.54
CA ILE A 129 10.58 0.46 -4.19
C ILE A 129 11.48 1.54 -3.57
N TYR A 130 11.11 2.04 -2.39
CA TYR A 130 11.85 3.09 -1.70
C TYR A 130 12.56 2.63 -0.42
N TYR A 131 12.16 1.48 0.15
CA TYR A 131 12.91 0.79 1.18
C TYR A 131 12.47 -0.68 1.32
N TYR A 132 13.20 -1.43 2.14
CA TYR A 132 12.91 -2.83 2.46
C TYR A 132 12.82 -3.00 3.98
N THR A 133 12.01 -3.96 4.45
CA THR A 133 11.95 -4.30 5.87
C THR A 133 11.80 -5.80 6.06
N PRO A 134 12.52 -6.42 7.01
CA PRO A 134 12.18 -7.76 7.47
C PRO A 134 10.91 -7.69 8.32
N TYR A 135 10.02 -8.64 8.12
CA TYR A 135 8.87 -8.88 8.99
C TYR A 135 9.28 -9.89 10.07
N VAL A 136 9.22 -9.42 11.30
CA VAL A 136 9.74 -10.13 12.47
C VAL A 136 8.63 -10.55 13.42
N PHE A 137 8.98 -11.44 14.36
CA PHE A 137 8.08 -11.90 15.40
C PHE A 137 8.39 -11.19 16.71
N ALA A 138 7.42 -10.42 17.20
CA ALA A 138 7.48 -9.81 18.53
C ALA A 138 6.73 -10.68 19.52
N VAL A 139 7.33 -10.88 20.71
CA VAL A 139 6.70 -11.54 21.85
C VAL A 139 6.78 -10.66 23.08
N HIS A 140 6.01 -10.95 24.14
CA HIS A 140 6.17 -10.25 25.41
C HIS A 140 7.61 -10.44 25.94
N LYS A 141 8.17 -9.43 26.59
CA LYS A 141 9.57 -9.45 27.07
C LYS A 141 9.85 -10.63 28.01
N ASP A 142 8.85 -11.06 28.81
CA ASP A 142 8.92 -12.14 29.78
C ASP A 142 8.59 -13.52 29.16
N SER A 143 8.29 -13.58 27.86
CA SER A 143 8.10 -14.84 27.14
C SER A 143 9.35 -15.69 27.18
N THR A 144 9.17 -16.99 27.39
CA THR A 144 10.25 -17.98 27.37
C THR A 144 10.62 -18.42 25.95
N LEU A 145 9.85 -18.01 24.94
CA LEU A 145 10.14 -18.32 23.54
C LEU A 145 11.44 -17.65 23.10
N THR A 146 12.27 -18.42 22.39
CA THR A 146 13.59 -17.99 21.92
C THR A 146 13.77 -18.14 20.41
N ASP A 147 12.98 -19.02 19.78
CA ASP A 147 13.04 -19.31 18.35
C ASP A 147 11.65 -19.09 17.74
N PRO A 148 11.53 -18.38 16.60
CA PRO A 148 10.27 -18.23 15.89
C PRO A 148 9.55 -19.56 15.56
N LYS A 149 10.26 -20.66 15.41
CA LYS A 149 9.67 -21.99 15.16
C LYS A 149 8.83 -22.52 16.33
N GLU A 150 9.04 -22.01 17.54
CA GLU A 150 8.21 -22.33 18.71
C GLU A 150 6.82 -21.67 18.67
N LEU A 151 6.58 -20.78 17.68
CA LEU A 151 5.29 -20.12 17.45
C LEU A 151 4.26 -21.02 16.75
N ASN A 152 4.65 -22.20 16.27
CA ASN A 152 3.69 -23.16 15.70
C ASN A 152 2.63 -23.54 16.74
N GLY A 153 1.37 -23.49 16.34
CA GLY A 153 0.22 -23.75 17.22
C GLY A 153 -0.12 -22.60 18.20
N LYS A 154 0.57 -21.45 18.13
CA LYS A 154 0.34 -20.30 19.01
C LYS A 154 -0.68 -19.32 18.40
N ARG A 155 -1.14 -18.37 19.23
CA ARG A 155 -2.02 -17.28 18.81
C ARG A 155 -1.20 -16.11 18.28
N ILE A 156 -1.41 -15.79 17.00
CA ILE A 156 -0.65 -14.76 16.31
C ILE A 156 -1.56 -13.56 16.03
N GLY A 157 -1.14 -12.38 16.49
CA GLY A 157 -1.79 -11.10 16.19
C GLY A 157 -1.25 -10.49 14.90
N VAL A 158 -2.15 -10.04 14.02
CA VAL A 158 -1.82 -9.36 12.76
C VAL A 158 -2.83 -8.25 12.48
N GLU A 159 -2.42 -7.23 11.74
CA GLU A 159 -3.36 -6.22 11.22
C GLU A 159 -4.10 -6.77 10.00
N THR A 160 -5.39 -6.44 9.90
CA THR A 160 -6.27 -6.87 8.80
C THR A 160 -5.85 -6.24 7.46
N ALA A 161 -6.00 -6.99 6.37
CA ALA A 161 -5.68 -6.60 5.00
C ALA A 161 -4.20 -6.24 4.77
N THR A 162 -3.30 -6.73 5.62
CA THR A 162 -1.85 -6.57 5.49
C THR A 162 -1.17 -7.84 5.00
N THR A 163 0.08 -7.72 4.61
CA THR A 163 0.95 -8.85 4.25
C THR A 163 1.19 -9.81 5.41
N SER A 164 1.12 -9.34 6.66
CA SER A 164 1.16 -10.21 7.85
C SER A 164 -0.04 -11.16 7.88
N GLU A 165 -1.25 -10.65 7.60
CA GLU A 165 -2.45 -11.49 7.52
C GLU A 165 -2.37 -12.45 6.33
N GLU A 166 -1.93 -11.96 5.16
CA GLU A 166 -1.73 -12.82 3.99
C GLU A 166 -0.70 -13.93 4.26
N TYR A 167 0.39 -13.62 5.00
CA TYR A 167 1.40 -14.59 5.38
C TYR A 167 0.85 -15.71 6.28
N VAL A 168 0.18 -15.35 7.36
CA VAL A 168 -0.39 -16.37 8.29
C VAL A 168 -1.49 -17.19 7.62
N ASN A 169 -2.18 -16.64 6.63
CA ASN A 169 -3.18 -17.33 5.80
C ASN A 169 -2.58 -18.06 4.60
N ARG A 170 -1.25 -18.04 4.43
CA ARG A 170 -0.51 -18.69 3.33
C ARG A 170 -0.95 -18.21 1.93
N SER A 171 -1.33 -16.96 1.80
CA SER A 171 -1.81 -16.35 0.55
C SER A 171 -0.92 -15.21 0.02
N LEU A 172 0.12 -14.82 0.77
CA LEU A 172 1.00 -13.72 0.39
C LEU A 172 1.80 -14.06 -0.88
N VAL A 173 1.60 -13.29 -1.92
CA VAL A 173 2.42 -13.34 -3.14
C VAL A 173 2.97 -11.95 -3.40
N ILE A 174 4.27 -11.77 -3.14
CA ILE A 174 4.98 -10.53 -3.45
C ILE A 174 5.31 -10.52 -4.93
N ASP A 175 4.84 -9.47 -5.63
CA ASP A 175 5.02 -9.27 -7.07
C ASP A 175 6.04 -8.15 -7.33
N ALA A 176 7.30 -8.42 -6.97
CA ALA A 176 8.40 -7.47 -7.15
C ALA A 176 9.63 -8.15 -7.75
N PRO A 177 10.32 -7.51 -8.73
CA PRO A 177 11.52 -8.06 -9.34
C PRO A 177 12.62 -8.33 -8.31
N GLY A 178 13.22 -9.51 -8.37
CA GLY A 178 14.35 -9.89 -7.51
C GLY A 178 13.98 -10.33 -6.10
N VAL A 179 12.70 -10.30 -5.73
CA VAL A 179 12.23 -10.82 -4.44
C VAL A 179 11.95 -12.32 -4.57
N PRO A 180 12.54 -13.17 -3.70
CA PRO A 180 12.28 -14.59 -3.73
C PRO A 180 10.84 -14.90 -3.31
N PRO A 181 10.29 -16.06 -3.73
CA PRO A 181 8.99 -16.50 -3.25
C PRO A 181 8.96 -16.59 -1.72
N VAL A 182 7.82 -16.24 -1.13
CA VAL A 182 7.61 -16.31 0.32
C VAL A 182 7.60 -17.76 0.78
N GLU A 183 8.41 -18.07 1.79
CA GLU A 183 8.44 -19.39 2.43
C GLU A 183 7.50 -19.40 3.65
N TYR A 184 6.53 -20.31 3.65
CA TYR A 184 5.53 -20.44 4.71
C TYR A 184 5.92 -21.59 5.66
N TRP A 185 6.65 -21.28 6.70
CA TRP A 185 7.07 -22.27 7.70
C TRP A 185 6.28 -22.16 9.02
N LEU A 186 5.60 -21.03 9.29
CA LEU A 186 4.74 -20.87 10.46
C LEU A 186 3.36 -21.48 10.22
N GLU A 187 2.86 -22.22 11.21
CA GLU A 187 1.50 -22.77 11.28
C GLU A 187 0.84 -22.27 12.56
N PRO A 188 0.14 -21.11 12.55
CA PRO A 188 -0.52 -20.59 13.75
C PRO A 188 -1.66 -21.50 14.20
N GLY A 189 -1.87 -21.61 15.50
CA GLY A 189 -3.02 -22.29 16.09
C GLY A 189 -4.27 -21.43 16.02
N GLU A 190 -4.10 -20.10 16.17
CA GLU A 190 -5.15 -19.09 16.04
C GLU A 190 -4.56 -17.83 15.43
N VAL A 191 -5.28 -17.22 14.50
CA VAL A 191 -4.95 -15.89 13.96
C VAL A 191 -5.95 -14.89 14.50
N LYS A 192 -5.46 -13.82 15.15
CA LYS A 192 -6.27 -12.73 15.65
C LYS A 192 -5.99 -11.47 14.85
N THR A 193 -7.00 -10.97 14.16
CA THR A 193 -6.90 -9.79 13.30
C THR A 193 -7.33 -8.52 14.02
N TYR A 194 -6.72 -7.39 13.68
CA TYR A 194 -6.93 -6.08 14.27
C TYR A 194 -7.09 -5.02 13.18
N ALA A 195 -7.82 -3.96 13.47
CA ALA A 195 -8.09 -2.89 12.52
C ALA A 195 -6.96 -1.86 12.39
N ASP A 196 -5.97 -1.90 13.27
CA ASP A 196 -4.88 -0.93 13.38
C ASP A 196 -3.56 -1.63 13.72
N SER A 197 -2.45 -1.09 13.26
CA SER A 197 -1.12 -1.69 13.42
C SER A 197 -0.61 -1.77 14.86
N MET A 198 -1.11 -0.92 15.77
CA MET A 198 -0.67 -0.88 17.16
C MET A 198 -1.53 -1.74 18.09
N LEU A 199 -2.78 -2.01 17.73
CA LEU A 199 -3.69 -2.83 18.55
C LEU A 199 -3.18 -4.25 18.84
N PRO A 200 -2.49 -4.97 17.92
CA PRO A 200 -1.88 -6.26 18.27
C PRO A 200 -0.86 -6.14 19.40
N PHE A 201 -0.07 -5.05 19.43
CA PHE A 201 0.91 -4.80 20.49
C PHE A 201 0.23 -4.41 21.80
N ASP A 202 -0.91 -3.74 21.77
CA ASP A 202 -1.71 -3.45 22.96
C ASP A 202 -2.21 -4.73 23.62
N ASP A 203 -2.57 -5.75 22.86
CA ASP A 203 -2.92 -7.07 23.38
C ASP A 203 -1.67 -7.85 23.85
N LEU A 204 -0.55 -7.74 23.12
CA LEU A 204 0.70 -8.44 23.47
C LEU A 204 1.31 -7.91 24.79
N ARG A 205 1.24 -6.59 25.06
CA ARG A 205 1.80 -5.99 26.29
C ARG A 205 1.09 -6.42 27.57
N LEU A 206 -0.10 -7.03 27.48
CA LEU A 206 -0.84 -7.51 28.66
C LEU A 206 -0.17 -8.69 29.35
N GLY A 207 0.77 -9.35 28.70
CA GLY A 207 1.55 -10.47 29.23
C GLY A 207 1.64 -11.65 28.28
N ASP A 208 2.64 -12.49 28.53
CA ASP A 208 2.88 -13.70 27.77
C ASP A 208 1.65 -14.62 27.81
N GLY A 209 1.15 -15.02 26.65
CA GLY A 209 0.02 -15.92 26.53
C GLY A 209 -1.34 -15.39 27.01
N VAL A 210 -1.51 -14.06 27.30
CA VAL A 210 -2.78 -13.52 27.81
C VAL A 210 -3.81 -13.38 26.69
N ARG A 211 -3.49 -12.65 25.62
CA ARG A 211 -4.39 -12.40 24.49
C ARG A 211 -3.86 -12.94 23.18
N VAL A 212 -2.60 -12.69 22.92
CA VAL A 212 -1.81 -13.23 21.82
C VAL A 212 -0.47 -13.70 22.35
N ASP A 213 0.16 -14.64 21.66
CA ASP A 213 1.46 -15.15 22.03
C ASP A 213 2.58 -14.42 21.27
N ALA A 214 2.29 -13.97 20.05
CA ALA A 214 3.19 -13.16 19.24
C ALA A 214 2.44 -12.22 18.29
N VAL A 215 3.16 -11.23 17.78
CA VAL A 215 2.72 -10.32 16.69
C VAL A 215 3.74 -10.41 15.56
N ILE A 216 3.26 -10.48 14.31
CA ILE A 216 4.08 -10.32 13.11
C ILE A 216 3.93 -8.90 12.62
N SER A 217 5.07 -8.19 12.49
CA SER A 217 5.09 -6.82 11.97
C SER A 217 6.46 -6.47 11.39
N GLY A 218 6.56 -5.37 10.67
CA GLY A 218 7.83 -4.82 10.21
C GLY A 218 8.77 -4.49 11.37
N GLU A 219 10.06 -4.77 11.20
CA GLU A 219 11.08 -4.57 12.25
C GLU A 219 11.04 -3.15 12.82
N GLN A 220 10.88 -2.12 11.98
CA GLN A 220 10.85 -0.73 12.39
C GLN A 220 9.67 -0.43 13.31
N THR A 221 8.49 -0.99 13.04
CA THR A 221 7.30 -0.84 13.89
C THR A 221 7.52 -1.48 15.25
N VAL A 222 8.08 -2.69 15.28
CA VAL A 222 8.40 -3.39 16.54
C VAL A 222 9.43 -2.62 17.35
N LEU A 223 10.50 -2.16 16.72
CA LEU A 223 11.53 -1.34 17.39
C LEU A 223 10.96 -0.01 17.88
N GLY A 224 10.08 0.61 17.10
CA GLY A 224 9.34 1.82 17.53
C GLY A 224 8.49 1.57 18.76
N ALA A 225 7.75 0.46 18.81
CA ALA A 225 6.97 0.07 19.99
C ALA A 225 7.86 -0.17 21.22
N ILE A 226 9.01 -0.87 21.06
CA ILE A 226 9.97 -1.09 22.14
C ILE A 226 10.51 0.25 22.67
N ASN A 227 10.90 1.16 21.79
CA ASN A 227 11.41 2.48 22.17
C ASN A 227 10.34 3.34 22.88
N ASN A 228 9.08 3.14 22.57
CA ASN A 228 7.92 3.74 23.24
C ASN A 228 7.49 3.01 24.53
N GLY A 229 8.31 2.06 25.00
CA GLY A 229 8.12 1.42 26.32
C GLY A 229 7.18 0.21 26.31
N TYR A 230 6.79 -0.32 25.17
CA TYR A 230 6.07 -1.58 25.13
C TYR A 230 6.95 -2.71 25.66
N PRO A 231 6.46 -3.55 26.60
CA PRO A 231 7.24 -4.63 27.21
C PRO A 231 7.34 -5.85 26.28
N ILE A 232 7.89 -5.66 25.11
CA ILE A 232 8.02 -6.68 24.08
C ILE A 232 9.48 -6.84 23.65
N LYS A 233 9.79 -7.95 22.98
CA LYS A 233 11.09 -8.22 22.35
C LYS A 233 10.89 -8.88 21.00
N ILE A 234 11.86 -8.72 20.10
CA ILE A 234 11.93 -9.46 18.85
C ILE A 234 12.55 -10.84 19.15
N LEU A 235 11.95 -11.91 18.62
CA LEU A 235 12.58 -13.22 18.63
C LEU A 235 13.79 -13.23 17.71
N SER A 236 14.90 -13.79 18.19
CA SER A 236 16.11 -13.97 17.39
C SER A 236 15.92 -15.11 16.40
N GLY A 237 16.52 -15.02 15.21
CA GLY A 237 16.51 -16.09 14.22
C GLY A 237 15.86 -15.65 12.91
N GLU A 238 15.09 -16.59 12.33
CA GLU A 238 14.46 -16.34 11.03
C GLU A 238 13.31 -15.32 11.14
N TYR A 239 13.23 -14.41 10.17
CA TYR A 239 12.08 -13.53 10.00
C TYR A 239 11.00 -14.21 9.14
N ALA A 240 9.78 -13.71 9.16
CA ALA A 240 8.67 -14.27 8.40
C ALA A 240 8.93 -14.13 6.87
N PHE A 241 9.27 -12.92 6.43
CA PHE A 241 9.61 -12.59 5.05
C PHE A 241 10.30 -11.23 5.00
N GLN A 242 10.92 -10.91 3.87
CA GLN A 242 11.40 -9.57 3.58
C GLN A 242 10.42 -8.85 2.67
N GLU A 243 10.06 -7.64 3.03
CA GLU A 243 9.05 -6.85 2.35
C GLU A 243 9.68 -5.69 1.60
N PRO A 244 9.51 -5.62 0.26
CA PRO A 244 9.78 -4.42 -0.51
C PRO A 244 8.61 -3.44 -0.34
N LEU A 245 8.89 -2.19 0.01
CA LEU A 245 7.88 -1.15 0.22
C LEU A 245 7.95 -0.15 -0.94
N ALA A 246 6.80 0.08 -1.57
CA ALA A 246 6.70 0.88 -2.77
C ALA A 246 5.79 2.09 -2.61
N ILE A 247 6.04 3.09 -3.45
CA ILE A 247 5.16 4.23 -3.69
C ILE A 247 4.27 3.87 -4.87
N VAL A 248 2.98 4.17 -4.76
CA VAL A 248 1.99 3.74 -5.75
C VAL A 248 1.13 4.90 -6.25
N ALA A 249 0.61 4.74 -7.45
CA ALA A 249 -0.41 5.59 -8.06
C ALA A 249 -1.66 4.75 -8.39
N ASP A 250 -2.78 5.42 -8.66
CA ASP A 250 -3.96 4.75 -9.23
C ASP A 250 -3.61 4.19 -10.61
N LYS A 251 -4.23 3.06 -10.98
CA LYS A 251 -3.86 2.36 -12.21
C LYS A 251 -4.24 3.14 -13.45
N GLY A 252 -3.30 3.21 -14.43
CA GLY A 252 -3.59 3.64 -15.79
C GLY A 252 -2.96 4.95 -16.24
N ASP A 253 -2.27 5.72 -15.35
CA ASP A 253 -1.48 6.90 -15.73
C ASP A 253 0.02 6.54 -15.78
N ALA A 254 0.45 5.97 -16.90
CA ALA A 254 1.82 5.48 -17.07
C ALA A 254 2.86 6.62 -17.07
N GLU A 255 2.51 7.82 -17.53
CA GLU A 255 3.41 8.98 -17.52
C GLU A 255 3.64 9.46 -16.09
N TRP A 256 2.57 9.54 -15.30
CA TRP A 256 2.66 9.88 -13.89
C TRP A 256 3.49 8.85 -13.11
N THR A 257 3.19 7.55 -13.28
CA THR A 257 3.92 6.46 -12.64
C THR A 257 5.40 6.48 -13.00
N SER A 258 5.74 6.72 -14.27
CA SER A 258 7.13 6.88 -14.71
C SER A 258 7.82 8.07 -14.05
N LYS A 259 7.14 9.21 -13.96
CA LYS A 259 7.67 10.43 -13.31
C LYS A 259 7.94 10.22 -11.83
N LEU A 260 7.06 9.55 -11.12
CA LEU A 260 7.28 9.15 -9.73
C LEU A 260 8.49 8.21 -9.62
N GLY A 261 8.60 7.21 -10.50
CA GLY A 261 9.71 6.26 -10.53
C GLY A 261 11.07 6.94 -10.73
N GLU A 262 11.16 7.89 -11.68
CA GLU A 262 12.36 8.71 -11.87
C GLU A 262 12.73 9.50 -10.61
N THR A 263 11.72 10.05 -9.93
CA THR A 263 11.91 10.84 -8.70
C THR A 263 12.43 9.96 -7.56
N ILE A 264 11.87 8.76 -7.38
CA ILE A 264 12.30 7.79 -6.37
C ILE A 264 13.72 7.31 -6.67
N ALA A 265 14.02 6.99 -7.92
CA ALA A 265 15.36 6.57 -8.35
C ALA A 265 16.41 7.67 -8.10
N ALA A 266 16.07 8.93 -8.33
CA ALA A 266 16.94 10.05 -8.00
C ALA A 266 17.16 10.20 -6.48
N MET A 267 16.12 10.02 -5.66
CA MET A 267 16.22 10.04 -4.19
C MET A 267 17.10 8.89 -3.66
N LYS A 268 17.07 7.75 -4.32
CA LYS A 268 17.96 6.63 -4.01
C LYS A 268 19.40 6.94 -4.39
N ALA A 269 19.61 7.39 -5.62
CA ALA A 269 20.93 7.65 -6.18
C ALA A 269 21.71 8.75 -5.44
N ASP A 270 21.05 9.78 -4.92
CA ASP A 270 21.69 10.89 -4.17
C ASP A 270 21.73 10.64 -2.65
N GLY A 271 21.28 9.49 -2.17
CA GLY A 271 21.33 9.08 -0.77
C GLY A 271 20.22 9.69 0.10
N THR A 272 19.25 10.38 -0.46
CA THR A 272 18.13 10.96 0.31
C THR A 272 17.35 9.88 1.05
N LEU A 273 17.03 8.74 0.40
CA LEU A 273 16.30 7.64 1.04
C LEU A 273 17.10 7.03 2.19
N SER A 274 18.41 6.83 2.01
CA SER A 274 19.32 6.36 3.07
C SER A 274 19.34 7.32 4.29
N GLN A 275 19.37 8.64 4.04
CA GLN A 275 19.31 9.63 5.12
C GLN A 275 17.95 9.60 5.85
N LEU A 276 16.84 9.46 5.12
CA LEU A 276 15.51 9.43 5.71
C LEU A 276 15.28 8.15 6.51
N THR A 277 15.68 6.97 5.99
CA THR A 277 15.58 5.70 6.74
C THR A 277 16.46 5.76 8.00
N THR A 278 17.70 6.28 7.90
CA THR A 278 18.57 6.44 9.06
C THR A 278 18.00 7.41 10.10
N LYS A 279 17.39 8.53 9.65
CA LYS A 279 16.75 9.50 10.55
C LYS A 279 15.65 8.86 11.39
N TRP A 280 14.78 8.08 10.76
CA TRP A 280 13.58 7.56 11.41
C TRP A 280 13.77 6.20 12.07
N TYR A 281 14.66 5.37 11.53
CA TYR A 281 14.83 3.97 11.95
C TYR A 281 16.20 3.69 12.58
N GLY A 282 17.12 4.66 12.54
CA GLY A 282 18.48 4.49 13.08
C GLY A 282 19.40 3.62 12.22
N LYS A 283 18.92 3.11 11.09
CA LYS A 283 19.65 2.23 10.16
C LYS A 283 19.18 2.51 8.73
N ASP A 284 20.07 2.25 7.77
CA ASP A 284 19.72 2.32 6.35
C ASP A 284 18.93 1.08 5.91
N TYR A 285 17.74 1.31 5.37
CA TYR A 285 16.85 0.29 4.80
C TYR A 285 16.55 0.55 3.32
N SER A 286 17.23 1.53 2.69
CA SER A 286 16.94 1.92 1.29
C SER A 286 17.47 0.97 0.24
N GLU A 287 18.31 -0.02 0.64
CA GLU A 287 18.93 -1.01 -0.23
C GLU A 287 18.40 -2.43 0.01
#